data_e53cdd34f2dbdc423470a2e030d1014d
#
_entry.id   e53cdd34f2dbdc423470a2e030d1014d
#
_cell.length_a   1.000
_cell.length_b   1.000
_cell.length_c   1.000
_cell.angle_alpha   90.00
_cell.angle_beta   90.00
_cell.angle_gamma   90.00
#
_symmetry.space_group_name_H-M   'P 1'
#
loop_
_entity.id
_entity.type
_entity.pdbx_description
1 polymer ?
#
loop_
_entity_poly.entity_id
_entity_poly.type
_entity_poly.pdbx_seq_one_letter_code
_entity_poly.pdbx_strand_id
1 'polypeptide(L)'
;MGPRDGKFNLGRAATKDEIAAWDGDISPDGTGLPIGSGDAIDGEEVFAEHCAICHGDFAEGVDNWPELAGGMDTLADEDPVKTVGSYWPYLSTTWDYVKRSMPFGNAQSLSDDDVYAIVAYILYSNDIIEDDFILSNETFLDVEMPNVNGFIVDDRLTSESHFWNKKVCMSNCKSEVKITMRAAVLDVTPEDEETKTNQVSLKSEKVSEPNQVNVKLEAEVAELDAELLKSGEKAFKKCKSCHQIGAGAKNKTGTHLNGIFGRKIGGIEGFKYSKVFK
;
A
#
# COMPACT_ATOMS: atom_id res chain seq x y z
N MET A 1 -21.18 -16.42 -42.33
CA MET A 1 -20.58 -17.71 -41.96
C MET A 1 -21.05 -18.00 -40.55
N GLY A 2 -21.85 -19.07 -40.36
CA GLY A 2 -22.28 -19.51 -39.03
C GLY A 2 -21.09 -20.08 -38.20
N PRO A 3 -21.27 -20.18 -36.89
CA PRO A 3 -20.24 -20.80 -36.03
C PRO A 3 -19.99 -22.24 -36.49
N ARG A 4 -18.76 -22.63 -36.67
CA ARG A 4 -18.37 -23.98 -36.95
C ARG A 4 -18.43 -24.80 -35.67
N ASP A 5 -19.47 -25.59 -35.51
CA ASP A 5 -19.60 -26.60 -34.44
C ASP A 5 -18.64 -27.78 -34.68
N GLY A 6 -17.36 -27.58 -34.45
CA GLY A 6 -16.39 -28.68 -34.59
C GLY A 6 -15.07 -28.36 -33.91
N LYS A 7 -14.52 -29.34 -33.21
CA LYS A 7 -13.15 -29.29 -32.69
C LYS A 7 -12.18 -29.27 -33.89
N PHE A 8 -11.27 -28.29 -33.90
CA PHE A 8 -10.27 -28.17 -34.95
C PHE A 8 -9.17 -29.23 -34.85
N ASN A 9 -9.18 -30.11 -33.84
CA ASN A 9 -8.18 -31.13 -33.57
C ASN A 9 -6.74 -30.55 -33.48
N LEU A 10 -6.63 -29.34 -32.97
CA LEU A 10 -5.35 -28.69 -32.71
C LEU A 10 -4.94 -28.95 -31.26
N GLY A 11 -3.65 -29.13 -31.05
CA GLY A 11 -3.09 -29.37 -29.73
C GLY A 11 -3.24 -30.81 -29.24
N ARG A 12 -2.87 -31.06 -28.01
CA ARG A 12 -2.99 -32.32 -27.29
C ARG A 12 -3.56 -32.10 -25.90
N ALA A 13 -3.93 -33.17 -25.22
CA ALA A 13 -4.25 -33.07 -23.79
C ALA A 13 -2.98 -32.68 -23.00
N ALA A 14 -3.12 -31.78 -22.05
CA ALA A 14 -2.04 -31.44 -21.14
C ALA A 14 -1.66 -32.65 -20.27
N THR A 15 -0.39 -32.80 -19.96
CA THR A 15 0.09 -33.79 -18.98
C THR A 15 -0.25 -33.32 -17.55
N LYS A 16 -0.18 -34.22 -16.59
CA LYS A 16 -0.40 -33.87 -15.17
C LYS A 16 0.62 -32.87 -14.69
N ASP A 17 1.87 -32.97 -15.11
CA ASP A 17 2.93 -32.04 -14.71
C ASP A 17 2.72 -30.64 -15.30
N GLU A 18 2.23 -30.56 -16.54
CA GLU A 18 1.86 -29.31 -17.17
C GLU A 18 0.67 -28.66 -16.46
N ILE A 19 -0.33 -29.42 -16.03
CA ILE A 19 -1.46 -28.91 -15.25
C ILE A 19 -0.95 -28.41 -13.91
N ALA A 20 -0.17 -29.20 -13.17
CA ALA A 20 0.36 -28.84 -11.86
C ALA A 20 1.23 -27.56 -11.89
N ALA A 21 1.98 -27.35 -12.99
CA ALA A 21 2.79 -26.14 -13.17
C ALA A 21 1.95 -24.83 -13.30
N TRP A 22 0.67 -24.96 -13.66
CA TRP A 22 -0.25 -23.83 -13.83
C TRP A 22 -1.32 -23.75 -12.74
N ASP A 23 -1.51 -24.83 -11.97
CA ASP A 23 -2.51 -24.99 -10.92
C ASP A 23 -1.94 -24.47 -9.58
N GLY A 24 -1.67 -23.19 -9.54
CA GLY A 24 -1.07 -22.53 -8.37
C GLY A 24 -1.95 -21.43 -7.78
N ASP A 25 -3.22 -21.37 -8.16
CA ASP A 25 -4.15 -20.39 -7.64
C ASP A 25 -4.67 -20.76 -6.24
N ILE A 26 -4.86 -19.75 -5.41
CA ILE A 26 -5.35 -19.91 -4.05
C ILE A 26 -6.76 -19.35 -3.95
N SER A 27 -7.71 -20.20 -3.55
CA SER A 27 -9.10 -19.78 -3.36
C SER A 27 -9.33 -19.15 -1.97
N PRO A 28 -10.37 -18.31 -1.82
CA PRO A 28 -10.69 -17.68 -0.53
C PRO A 28 -10.97 -18.65 0.61
N ASP A 29 -11.34 -19.89 0.31
CA ASP A 29 -11.56 -20.98 1.28
C ASP A 29 -10.29 -21.74 1.66
N GLY A 30 -9.12 -21.25 1.20
CA GLY A 30 -7.82 -21.88 1.46
C GLY A 30 -7.48 -23.04 0.53
N THR A 31 -8.36 -23.39 -0.43
CA THR A 31 -8.05 -24.41 -1.43
C THR A 31 -6.85 -23.98 -2.26
N GLY A 32 -5.87 -24.84 -2.43
CA GLY A 32 -4.64 -24.59 -3.18
C GLY A 32 -3.46 -24.11 -2.32
N LEU A 33 -3.65 -23.77 -1.05
CA LEU A 33 -2.55 -23.37 -0.16
C LEU A 33 -1.53 -24.52 -0.01
N PRO A 34 -0.24 -24.26 -0.25
CA PRO A 34 0.81 -25.23 0.06
C PRO A 34 1.00 -25.35 1.57
N ILE A 35 1.57 -26.48 1.99
CA ILE A 35 1.99 -26.66 3.38
C ILE A 35 3.18 -25.71 3.65
N GLY A 36 3.05 -24.89 4.68
CA GLY A 36 4.08 -23.95 5.09
C GLY A 36 3.59 -23.03 6.20
N SER A 37 4.50 -22.23 6.76
CA SER A 37 4.19 -21.29 7.84
C SER A 37 5.22 -20.17 7.93
N GLY A 38 4.83 -19.04 8.51
CA GLY A 38 5.73 -17.93 8.86
C GLY A 38 5.02 -16.95 9.79
N ASP A 39 5.78 -16.15 10.50
CA ASP A 39 5.29 -15.08 11.35
C ASP A 39 5.80 -13.71 10.88
N ALA A 40 5.35 -12.65 11.55
CA ALA A 40 5.73 -11.29 11.16
C ALA A 40 7.20 -10.98 11.48
N ILE A 41 7.81 -11.67 12.41
CA ILE A 41 9.21 -11.42 12.82
C ILE A 41 10.16 -11.96 11.74
N ASP A 42 9.95 -13.20 11.31
CA ASP A 42 10.69 -13.78 10.19
C ASP A 42 10.36 -13.03 8.89
N GLY A 43 9.11 -12.60 8.74
CA GLY A 43 8.61 -11.84 7.60
C GLY A 43 9.26 -10.48 7.45
N GLU A 44 9.60 -9.78 8.53
CA GLU A 44 10.30 -8.49 8.49
C GLU A 44 11.68 -8.65 7.82
N GLU A 45 12.42 -9.72 8.16
CA GLU A 45 13.74 -9.96 7.58
C GLU A 45 13.65 -10.25 6.09
N VAL A 46 12.76 -11.15 5.68
CA VAL A 46 12.57 -11.53 4.26
C VAL A 46 12.00 -10.36 3.45
N PHE A 47 11.08 -9.59 4.02
CA PHE A 47 10.50 -8.39 3.39
C PHE A 47 11.56 -7.31 3.19
N ALA A 48 12.44 -7.06 4.16
CA ALA A 48 13.53 -6.10 4.06
C ALA A 48 14.50 -6.47 2.92
N GLU A 49 14.76 -7.76 2.70
CA GLU A 49 15.66 -8.22 1.65
C GLU A 49 15.03 -8.12 0.24
N HIS A 50 13.75 -8.44 0.09
CA HIS A 50 13.14 -8.67 -1.22
C HIS A 50 12.08 -7.64 -1.62
N CYS A 51 11.50 -6.88 -0.69
CA CYS A 51 10.32 -6.05 -0.92
C CYS A 51 10.54 -4.57 -0.59
N ALA A 52 11.30 -4.27 0.48
CA ALA A 52 11.43 -2.94 1.04
C ALA A 52 12.01 -1.90 0.08
N ILE A 53 12.84 -2.31 -0.89
CA ILE A 53 13.40 -1.40 -1.91
C ILE A 53 12.32 -0.67 -2.70
N CYS A 54 11.14 -1.29 -2.86
CA CYS A 54 9.99 -0.71 -3.55
C CYS A 54 8.86 -0.33 -2.58
N HIS A 55 8.60 -1.16 -1.58
CA HIS A 55 7.43 -0.98 -0.71
C HIS A 55 7.73 -0.28 0.62
N GLY A 56 8.99 0.13 0.87
CA GLY A 56 9.42 0.71 2.14
C GLY A 56 9.60 -0.33 3.25
N ASP A 57 10.36 0.02 4.30
CA ASP A 57 10.66 -0.92 5.39
C ASP A 57 9.40 -1.28 6.22
N PHE A 58 8.36 -0.47 6.18
CA PHE A 58 7.09 -0.66 6.90
C PHE A 58 5.90 -0.84 5.94
N ALA A 59 6.19 -1.24 4.70
CA ALA A 59 5.18 -1.42 3.66
C ALA A 59 4.41 -0.12 3.30
N GLU A 60 5.00 1.05 3.55
CA GLU A 60 4.44 2.37 3.31
C GLU A 60 4.55 2.84 1.86
N GLY A 61 5.25 2.09 1.01
CA GLY A 61 5.54 2.47 -0.38
C GLY A 61 6.73 3.42 -0.51
N VAL A 62 7.36 3.41 -1.69
CA VAL A 62 8.48 4.31 -2.03
C VAL A 62 8.23 4.92 -3.40
N ASP A 63 8.26 6.25 -3.51
CA ASP A 63 8.03 6.99 -4.75
C ASP A 63 6.73 6.59 -5.47
N ASN A 64 6.83 5.90 -6.61
CA ASN A 64 5.68 5.45 -7.41
C ASN A 64 5.22 4.01 -7.06
N TRP A 65 5.91 3.35 -6.14
CA TRP A 65 5.55 2.00 -5.73
C TRP A 65 4.48 2.03 -4.65
N PRO A 66 3.46 1.16 -4.75
CA PRO A 66 2.29 1.28 -3.90
C PRO A 66 2.59 0.93 -2.44
N GLU A 67 1.86 1.60 -1.56
CA GLU A 67 1.72 1.21 -0.17
C GLU A 67 1.01 -0.14 -0.07
N LEU A 68 1.46 -1.00 0.82
CA LEU A 68 0.81 -2.27 1.15
C LEU A 68 0.13 -2.20 2.52
N ALA A 69 0.50 -1.20 3.32
CA ALA A 69 -0.04 -0.96 4.66
C ALA A 69 -0.62 0.45 4.80
N GLY A 70 -1.59 0.61 5.70
CA GLY A 70 -2.28 1.86 5.97
C GLY A 70 -3.59 2.00 5.22
N GLY A 71 -4.13 3.22 5.13
CA GLY A 71 -5.37 3.53 4.43
C GLY A 71 -6.65 3.05 5.13
N MET A 72 -6.59 2.68 6.40
CA MET A 72 -7.78 2.34 7.19
C MET A 72 -8.75 3.52 7.23
N ASP A 73 -10.04 3.23 7.06
CA ASP A 73 -11.14 4.20 7.06
C ASP A 73 -11.14 5.24 5.92
N THR A 74 -10.21 5.15 4.96
CA THR A 74 -10.12 6.11 3.84
C THR A 74 -10.97 5.76 2.64
N LEU A 75 -11.63 4.58 2.59
CA LEU A 75 -12.33 4.12 1.38
C LEU A 75 -13.50 5.01 0.94
N ALA A 76 -14.03 5.85 1.84
CA ALA A 76 -15.07 6.84 1.54
C ALA A 76 -14.52 8.22 1.18
N ASP A 77 -13.22 8.44 1.24
CA ASP A 77 -12.57 9.70 0.94
C ASP A 77 -12.53 9.96 -0.58
N GLU A 78 -12.24 11.21 -0.96
CA GLU A 78 -12.08 11.60 -2.37
C GLU A 78 -10.90 10.86 -3.02
N ASP A 79 -9.81 10.68 -2.27
CA ASP A 79 -8.59 9.96 -2.68
C ASP A 79 -8.31 8.81 -1.70
N PRO A 80 -9.00 7.67 -1.82
CA PRO A 80 -8.85 6.55 -0.90
C PRO A 80 -7.50 5.84 -1.07
N VAL A 81 -6.84 5.54 0.03
CA VAL A 81 -5.61 4.72 0.04
C VAL A 81 -5.99 3.24 0.10
N LYS A 82 -5.79 2.54 -1.01
CA LYS A 82 -6.22 1.14 -1.21
C LYS A 82 -5.06 0.18 -1.00
N THR A 83 -4.94 -0.36 0.19
CA THR A 83 -3.90 -1.31 0.58
C THR A 83 -4.45 -2.72 0.81
N VAL A 84 -3.58 -3.63 1.20
CA VAL A 84 -3.98 -4.97 1.66
C VAL A 84 -4.92 -4.85 2.86
N GLY A 85 -4.63 -3.98 3.82
CA GLY A 85 -5.42 -3.82 5.04
C GLY A 85 -6.72 -3.04 4.86
N SER A 86 -6.75 -2.05 3.97
CA SER A 86 -7.92 -1.19 3.81
C SER A 86 -8.92 -1.69 2.77
N TYR A 87 -8.46 -2.34 1.68
CA TYR A 87 -9.29 -2.58 0.51
C TYR A 87 -9.47 -4.05 0.13
N TRP A 88 -8.43 -4.88 0.27
CA TRP A 88 -8.45 -6.24 -0.22
C TRP A 88 -9.38 -7.13 0.62
N PRO A 89 -10.37 -7.82 -0.01
CA PRO A 89 -11.38 -8.57 0.73
C PRO A 89 -10.92 -9.96 1.16
N TYR A 90 -9.92 -10.54 0.46
CA TYR A 90 -9.49 -11.92 0.69
C TYR A 90 -7.98 -12.02 0.86
N LEU A 91 -7.58 -12.68 1.93
CA LEU A 91 -6.17 -12.98 2.21
C LEU A 91 -5.54 -13.84 1.11
N SER A 92 -6.30 -14.76 0.52
CA SER A 92 -5.87 -15.58 -0.60
C SER A 92 -5.32 -14.78 -1.75
N THR A 93 -5.90 -13.62 -2.05
CA THR A 93 -5.43 -12.72 -3.10
C THR A 93 -4.03 -12.18 -2.78
N THR A 94 -3.76 -11.85 -1.52
CA THR A 94 -2.44 -11.36 -1.09
C THR A 94 -1.38 -12.44 -1.22
N TRP A 95 -1.66 -13.62 -0.67
CA TRP A 95 -0.74 -14.74 -0.70
C TRP A 95 -0.40 -15.16 -2.14
N ASP A 96 -1.43 -15.34 -2.95
CA ASP A 96 -1.32 -15.75 -4.35
C ASP A 96 -0.56 -14.71 -5.19
N TYR A 97 -0.82 -13.43 -4.97
CA TYR A 97 -0.13 -12.35 -5.68
C TYR A 97 1.36 -12.30 -5.33
N VAL A 98 1.70 -12.41 -4.04
CA VAL A 98 3.10 -12.46 -3.61
C VAL A 98 3.80 -13.66 -4.23
N LYS A 99 3.22 -14.86 -4.12
CA LYS A 99 3.82 -16.09 -4.65
C LYS A 99 4.03 -16.05 -6.16
N ARG A 100 3.04 -15.59 -6.92
CA ARG A 100 3.07 -15.65 -8.39
C ARG A 100 3.77 -14.48 -9.06
N SER A 101 3.78 -13.31 -8.44
CA SER A 101 4.15 -12.06 -9.11
C SER A 101 5.31 -11.33 -8.46
N MET A 102 5.64 -11.64 -7.21
CA MET A 102 6.69 -10.96 -6.45
C MET A 102 7.87 -11.89 -6.13
N PRO A 103 9.06 -11.33 -5.92
CA PRO A 103 9.50 -9.96 -6.16
C PRO A 103 9.44 -9.56 -7.64
N PHE A 104 9.15 -8.28 -7.92
CA PHE A 104 9.05 -7.79 -9.30
C PHE A 104 10.34 -8.06 -10.09
N GLY A 105 10.19 -8.75 -11.22
CA GLY A 105 11.34 -9.18 -12.04
C GLY A 105 12.00 -10.50 -11.61
N ASN A 106 11.62 -11.08 -10.47
CA ASN A 106 12.11 -12.37 -9.96
C ASN A 106 10.97 -13.19 -9.31
N ALA A 107 9.80 -13.19 -9.93
CA ALA A 107 8.61 -13.88 -9.45
C ALA A 107 8.85 -15.38 -9.23
N GLN A 108 8.14 -15.96 -8.26
CA GLN A 108 8.18 -17.39 -7.91
C GLN A 108 9.56 -17.88 -7.39
N SER A 109 10.42 -16.97 -6.94
CA SER A 109 11.73 -17.31 -6.38
C SER A 109 11.71 -17.61 -4.89
N LEU A 110 10.64 -17.19 -4.19
CA LEU A 110 10.49 -17.35 -2.75
C LEU A 110 9.96 -18.75 -2.39
N SER A 111 10.40 -19.28 -1.27
CA SER A 111 9.82 -20.49 -0.68
C SER A 111 8.38 -20.24 -0.22
N ASP A 112 7.62 -21.28 0.06
CA ASP A 112 6.26 -21.12 0.57
C ASP A 112 6.26 -20.52 1.99
N ASP A 113 7.23 -20.90 2.82
CA ASP A 113 7.42 -20.35 4.16
C ASP A 113 7.77 -18.84 4.10
N ASP A 114 8.68 -18.41 3.21
CA ASP A 114 8.97 -16.99 3.01
C ASP A 114 7.72 -16.20 2.58
N VAL A 115 6.87 -16.77 1.73
CA VAL A 115 5.63 -16.12 1.32
C VAL A 115 4.66 -16.00 2.50
N TYR A 116 4.51 -17.03 3.34
CA TYR A 116 3.71 -16.95 4.56
C TYR A 116 4.25 -15.88 5.50
N ALA A 117 5.56 -15.83 5.71
CA ALA A 117 6.21 -14.84 6.56
C ALA A 117 6.03 -13.40 6.04
N ILE A 118 6.26 -13.16 4.74
CA ILE A 118 6.03 -11.86 4.11
C ILE A 118 4.57 -11.42 4.26
N VAL A 119 3.63 -12.32 4.01
CA VAL A 119 2.20 -12.01 4.14
C VAL A 119 1.84 -11.72 5.59
N ALA A 120 2.38 -12.48 6.55
CA ALA A 120 2.21 -12.20 7.98
C ALA A 120 2.76 -10.80 8.34
N TYR A 121 3.92 -10.42 7.83
CA TYR A 121 4.48 -9.08 8.04
C TYR A 121 3.60 -7.96 7.47
N ILE A 122 3.04 -8.15 6.26
CA ILE A 122 2.10 -7.19 5.67
C ILE A 122 0.82 -7.07 6.52
N LEU A 123 0.27 -8.19 7.01
CA LEU A 123 -0.90 -8.18 7.88
C LEU A 123 -0.62 -7.50 9.22
N TYR A 124 0.53 -7.79 9.85
CA TYR A 124 0.99 -7.12 11.05
C TYR A 124 1.17 -5.62 10.86
N SER A 125 1.78 -5.21 9.74
CA SER A 125 1.94 -3.79 9.38
C SER A 125 0.60 -3.04 9.22
N ASN A 126 -0.48 -3.78 8.99
CA ASN A 126 -1.86 -3.28 8.90
C ASN A 126 -2.68 -3.47 10.20
N ASP A 127 -2.07 -3.85 11.32
CA ASP A 127 -2.75 -4.11 12.60
C ASP A 127 -3.84 -5.21 12.52
N ILE A 128 -3.72 -6.17 11.59
CA ILE A 128 -4.69 -7.26 11.41
C ILE A 128 -4.36 -8.46 12.30
N ILE A 129 -3.06 -8.75 12.48
CA ILE A 129 -2.57 -9.82 13.36
C ILE A 129 -1.50 -9.27 14.31
N GLU A 130 -1.20 -9.99 15.38
CA GLU A 130 -0.07 -9.72 16.28
C GLU A 130 1.23 -10.29 15.68
N ASP A 131 2.39 -9.85 16.20
CA ASP A 131 3.71 -10.23 15.69
C ASP A 131 4.06 -11.71 15.88
N ASP A 132 3.46 -12.35 16.90
CA ASP A 132 3.65 -13.77 17.26
C ASP A 132 2.63 -14.72 16.60
N PHE A 133 1.71 -14.18 15.77
CA PHE A 133 0.73 -15.00 15.05
C PHE A 133 1.43 -15.79 13.94
N ILE A 134 1.36 -17.11 13.98
CA ILE A 134 1.89 -17.98 12.94
C ILE A 134 0.87 -18.13 11.84
N LEU A 135 1.12 -17.50 10.68
CA LEU A 135 0.33 -17.69 9.49
C LEU A 135 0.75 -18.99 8.78
N SER A 136 -0.18 -19.88 8.51
CA SER A 136 0.07 -21.17 7.87
C SER A 136 -1.15 -21.62 7.06
N ASN A 137 -1.02 -22.71 6.32
CA ASN A 137 -2.16 -23.34 5.67
C ASN A 137 -3.27 -23.78 6.66
N GLU A 138 -2.95 -23.96 7.94
CA GLU A 138 -3.92 -24.37 8.97
C GLU A 138 -4.61 -23.16 9.63
N THR A 139 -3.90 -22.05 9.81
CA THR A 139 -4.40 -20.83 10.49
C THR A 139 -4.88 -19.75 9.52
N PHE A 140 -4.76 -19.99 8.22
CA PHE A 140 -5.05 -19.00 7.17
C PHE A 140 -6.47 -18.42 7.26
N LEU A 141 -7.44 -19.28 7.56
CA LEU A 141 -8.85 -18.88 7.66
C LEU A 141 -9.22 -18.24 8.99
N ASP A 142 -8.31 -18.22 9.96
CA ASP A 142 -8.50 -17.51 11.23
C ASP A 142 -8.30 -15.99 11.07
N VAL A 143 -7.72 -15.55 9.93
CA VAL A 143 -7.52 -14.14 9.62
C VAL A 143 -8.75 -13.56 8.94
N GLU A 144 -9.39 -12.59 9.58
CA GLU A 144 -10.51 -11.84 9.00
C GLU A 144 -10.01 -10.53 8.40
N MET A 145 -10.16 -10.40 7.07
CA MET A 145 -9.78 -9.17 6.36
C MET A 145 -10.78 -8.05 6.64
N PRO A 146 -10.32 -6.81 6.95
CA PRO A 146 -11.21 -5.70 7.31
C PRO A 146 -12.29 -5.40 6.27
N ASN A 147 -12.00 -5.57 4.99
CA ASN A 147 -12.92 -5.27 3.90
C ASN A 147 -13.61 -6.50 3.30
N VAL A 148 -13.66 -7.63 4.01
CA VAL A 148 -14.27 -8.88 3.52
C VAL A 148 -15.73 -8.69 3.08
N ASN A 149 -16.46 -7.78 3.72
CA ASN A 149 -17.86 -7.46 3.43
C ASN A 149 -18.03 -6.13 2.65
N GLY A 150 -16.94 -5.51 2.18
CA GLY A 150 -16.98 -4.20 1.56
C GLY A 150 -17.41 -4.18 0.09
N PHE A 151 -17.57 -5.35 -0.54
CA PHE A 151 -17.96 -5.47 -1.94
C PHE A 151 -19.44 -5.77 -2.10
N ILE A 152 -20.08 -5.03 -2.98
CA ILE A 152 -21.50 -5.24 -3.33
C ILE A 152 -21.59 -6.15 -4.56
N VAL A 153 -22.59 -7.04 -4.55
CA VAL A 153 -22.88 -7.85 -5.74
C VAL A 153 -23.27 -6.96 -6.90
N ASP A 154 -22.63 -7.15 -8.04
CA ASP A 154 -22.90 -6.38 -9.26
C ASP A 154 -24.32 -6.68 -9.78
N ASP A 155 -25.16 -5.65 -9.80
CA ASP A 155 -26.53 -5.72 -10.28
C ASP A 155 -26.76 -4.99 -11.61
N ARG A 156 -25.66 -4.59 -12.31
CA ARG A 156 -25.72 -3.79 -13.55
C ARG A 156 -26.62 -4.38 -14.63
N LEU A 157 -26.72 -5.70 -14.71
CA LEU A 157 -27.61 -6.36 -15.67
C LEU A 157 -29.06 -5.97 -15.48
N THR A 158 -29.47 -5.63 -14.27
CA THR A 158 -30.83 -5.21 -13.93
C THR A 158 -30.96 -3.70 -13.79
N SER A 159 -30.11 -3.11 -12.96
CA SER A 159 -30.15 -1.67 -12.63
C SER A 159 -29.80 -0.78 -13.81
N GLU A 160 -28.92 -1.23 -14.70
CA GLU A 160 -28.43 -0.49 -15.85
C GLU A 160 -28.99 -1.00 -17.18
N SER A 161 -30.04 -1.86 -17.16
CA SER A 161 -30.64 -2.40 -18.37
C SER A 161 -31.08 -1.34 -19.37
N HIS A 162 -31.39 -0.14 -18.89
CA HIS A 162 -31.77 1.00 -19.73
C HIS A 162 -30.62 1.52 -20.62
N PHE A 163 -29.36 1.25 -20.31
CA PHE A 163 -28.22 1.61 -21.15
C PHE A 163 -28.09 0.67 -22.36
N TRP A 164 -28.47 -0.58 -22.22
CA TRP A 164 -28.32 -1.60 -23.27
C TRP A 164 -29.34 -1.45 -24.40
N ASN A 165 -30.48 -0.80 -24.12
CA ASN A 165 -31.60 -0.68 -25.05
C ASN A 165 -31.69 0.67 -25.78
N LYS A 166 -30.71 1.55 -25.66
CA LYS A 166 -30.71 2.87 -26.27
C LYS A 166 -30.00 2.86 -27.62
N LYS A 167 -30.59 3.58 -28.60
CA LYS A 167 -29.81 3.95 -29.79
C LYS A 167 -28.65 4.82 -29.37
N VAL A 168 -27.46 4.37 -29.70
CA VAL A 168 -26.23 5.10 -29.42
C VAL A 168 -26.25 6.43 -30.14
N CYS A 169 -26.18 7.53 -29.41
CA CYS A 169 -26.02 8.85 -29.99
C CYS A 169 -24.62 9.03 -30.51
N MET A 170 -24.43 9.26 -31.81
CA MET A 170 -23.14 9.35 -32.47
C MET A 170 -22.67 10.79 -32.76
N SER A 171 -23.56 11.78 -32.65
CA SER A 171 -23.25 13.18 -32.90
C SER A 171 -24.14 14.12 -32.13
N ASN A 172 -23.61 15.23 -31.67
CA ASN A 172 -24.34 16.31 -30.97
C ASN A 172 -25.22 15.80 -29.79
N CYS A 173 -24.71 14.84 -29.05
CA CYS A 173 -25.45 14.15 -28.00
C CYS A 173 -25.69 15.01 -26.75
N LYS A 174 -24.90 16.06 -26.58
CA LYS A 174 -25.03 17.05 -25.50
C LYS A 174 -25.01 18.44 -26.08
N SER A 175 -25.85 19.33 -25.56
CA SER A 175 -25.84 20.75 -25.91
C SER A 175 -24.57 21.48 -25.45
N GLU A 176 -23.96 21.00 -24.36
CA GLU A 176 -22.76 21.55 -23.81
C GLU A 176 -21.89 20.42 -23.23
N VAL A 177 -20.58 20.51 -23.44
CA VAL A 177 -19.60 19.59 -22.84
C VAL A 177 -18.80 20.36 -21.80
N LYS A 178 -18.89 19.94 -20.53
CA LYS A 178 -18.08 20.48 -19.43
C LYS A 178 -17.09 19.43 -18.98
N ILE A 179 -15.84 19.87 -18.77
CA ILE A 179 -14.84 19.05 -18.11
C ILE A 179 -15.15 19.13 -16.61
N THR A 180 -15.56 18.01 -16.02
CA THR A 180 -15.91 17.91 -14.60
C THR A 180 -14.76 17.38 -13.77
N MET A 181 -13.83 16.65 -14.39
CA MET A 181 -12.65 16.06 -13.72
C MET A 181 -11.48 16.00 -14.70
N ARG A 182 -10.29 16.13 -14.21
CA ARG A 182 -9.05 15.88 -14.95
C ARG A 182 -8.27 14.80 -14.21
N ALA A 183 -7.72 13.83 -14.94
CA ALA A 183 -6.75 12.92 -14.38
C ALA A 183 -5.49 13.70 -13.94
N ALA A 184 -4.91 13.31 -12.84
CA ALA A 184 -3.59 13.81 -12.46
C ALA A 184 -2.59 13.45 -13.58
N VAL A 185 -1.81 14.43 -14.03
CA VAL A 185 -0.74 14.18 -14.96
C VAL A 185 0.49 13.83 -14.13
N LEU A 186 0.82 12.55 -14.10
CA LEU A 186 2.10 12.11 -13.56
C LEU A 186 3.15 12.39 -14.65
N ASP A 187 3.92 13.47 -14.49
CA ASP A 187 5.03 13.77 -15.40
C ASP A 187 6.26 12.99 -14.89
N VAL A 188 6.51 11.86 -15.50
CA VAL A 188 7.68 11.01 -15.25
C VAL A 188 8.88 11.35 -16.14
N THR A 189 8.79 12.44 -16.91
CA THR A 189 9.90 12.90 -17.73
C THR A 189 11.02 13.45 -16.82
N PRO A 190 12.26 12.99 -16.93
CA PRO A 190 13.37 13.61 -16.22
C PRO A 190 13.40 15.10 -16.49
N GLU A 191 13.40 15.92 -15.46
CA GLU A 191 13.54 17.37 -15.61
C GLU A 191 14.96 17.68 -16.14
N ASP A 192 15.08 18.01 -17.40
CA ASP A 192 16.28 18.64 -17.92
C ASP A 192 16.40 20.03 -17.29
N GLU A 193 17.58 20.38 -16.76
CA GLU A 193 17.83 21.64 -16.05
C GLU A 193 17.51 22.91 -16.89
N GLU A 194 17.33 22.76 -18.20
CA GLU A 194 17.03 23.87 -19.12
C GLU A 194 15.53 24.24 -19.17
N THR A 195 14.62 23.41 -18.60
CA THR A 195 13.16 23.63 -18.74
C THR A 195 12.56 24.47 -17.59
N LYS A 196 13.35 24.84 -16.59
CA LYS A 196 12.87 25.62 -15.41
C LYS A 196 12.48 27.07 -15.70
N THR A 197 12.64 27.56 -16.94
CA THR A 197 12.42 28.97 -17.25
C THR A 197 11.05 29.34 -17.82
N ASN A 198 10.16 28.38 -18.13
CA ASN A 198 8.95 28.69 -18.91
C ASN A 198 7.60 28.28 -18.32
N GLN A 199 7.51 27.85 -17.06
CA GLN A 199 6.21 27.49 -16.45
C GLN A 199 5.76 28.40 -15.29
N VAL A 200 6.22 29.62 -15.22
CA VAL A 200 5.64 30.63 -14.30
C VAL A 200 4.98 31.73 -15.14
N SER A 201 3.81 31.47 -15.64
CA SER A 201 2.90 32.54 -16.06
C SER A 201 1.47 32.03 -16.22
N LEU A 202 0.73 31.93 -15.13
CA LEU A 202 -0.72 32.13 -15.11
C LEU A 202 -1.21 32.33 -13.68
N LYS A 203 -1.52 33.64 -13.46
CA LYS A 203 -2.23 34.24 -12.32
C LYS A 203 -1.43 34.64 -11.11
N SER A 204 -0.77 35.79 -11.24
CA SER A 204 -0.54 36.69 -10.11
C SER A 204 -1.78 37.56 -9.91
N GLU A 205 -2.59 37.30 -8.90
CA GLU A 205 -3.33 38.34 -8.23
C GLU A 205 -2.40 38.99 -7.20
N LYS A 206 -2.34 40.32 -7.28
CA LYS A 206 -1.51 41.20 -6.47
C LYS A 206 -1.77 40.96 -4.99
N VAL A 207 -0.74 40.55 -4.25
CA VAL A 207 -0.66 40.75 -2.81
C VAL A 207 0.50 41.73 -2.55
N SER A 208 0.15 42.85 -1.93
CA SER A 208 1.00 43.93 -1.50
C SER A 208 2.10 43.48 -0.53
N GLU A 209 3.21 44.25 -0.54
CA GLU A 209 4.46 44.08 0.21
C GLU A 209 4.32 43.69 1.69
N PRO A 210 5.30 42.96 2.27
CA PRO A 210 5.23 42.46 3.64
C PRO A 210 5.57 43.55 4.62
N ASN A 211 4.61 43.87 5.47
CA ASN A 211 4.86 44.55 6.74
C ASN A 211 5.57 43.55 7.67
N GLN A 212 6.73 43.94 8.16
CA GLN A 212 7.47 43.21 9.19
C GLN A 212 6.61 43.08 10.44
N VAL A 213 5.98 41.94 10.62
CA VAL A 213 5.39 41.61 11.93
C VAL A 213 6.40 40.76 12.67
N ASN A 214 6.98 41.35 13.67
CA ASN A 214 7.76 40.73 14.72
C ASN A 214 6.85 39.72 15.44
N VAL A 215 6.86 38.46 14.98
CA VAL A 215 6.13 37.40 15.67
C VAL A 215 7.00 36.97 16.85
N LYS A 216 6.75 37.59 17.96
CA LYS A 216 7.10 37.07 19.28
C LYS A 216 6.43 35.69 19.37
N LEU A 217 7.20 34.62 19.28
CA LEU A 217 6.77 33.26 19.58
C LEU A 217 6.49 33.19 21.10
N GLU A 218 5.38 33.74 21.54
CA GLU A 218 4.74 33.29 22.76
C GLU A 218 3.98 32.01 22.38
N ALA A 219 4.47 30.91 22.89
CA ALA A 219 3.85 29.62 22.78
C ALA A 219 2.41 29.70 23.33
N GLU A 220 1.43 29.83 22.45
CA GLU A 220 0.14 29.23 22.70
C GLU A 220 0.38 27.71 22.60
N VAL A 221 0.68 27.11 23.74
CA VAL A 221 0.47 25.67 23.94
C VAL A 221 -1.04 25.50 23.80
N ALA A 222 -1.51 25.30 22.56
CA ALA A 222 -2.85 24.81 22.35
C ALA A 222 -2.97 23.58 23.25
N GLU A 223 -4.00 23.57 24.10
CA GLU A 223 -4.35 22.40 24.91
C GLU A 223 -4.42 21.21 23.94
N LEU A 224 -3.37 20.39 23.94
CA LEU A 224 -3.29 19.21 23.10
C LEU A 224 -4.51 18.36 23.48
N ASP A 225 -5.37 18.12 22.51
CA ASP A 225 -6.54 17.29 22.69
C ASP A 225 -6.12 15.95 23.32
N ALA A 226 -6.71 15.62 24.46
CA ALA A 226 -6.37 14.42 25.21
C ALA A 226 -6.59 13.14 24.38
N GLU A 227 -7.46 13.21 23.38
CA GLU A 227 -7.73 12.12 22.44
C GLU A 227 -6.60 11.99 21.42
N LEU A 228 -6.05 13.11 20.94
CA LEU A 228 -4.88 13.12 20.05
C LEU A 228 -3.63 12.58 20.75
N LEU A 229 -3.44 12.92 22.04
CA LEU A 229 -2.35 12.37 22.84
C LEU A 229 -2.46 10.86 23.02
N LYS A 230 -3.66 10.33 23.32
CA LYS A 230 -3.90 8.91 23.44
C LYS A 230 -3.67 8.18 22.10
N SER A 231 -4.08 8.77 21.01
CA SER A 231 -3.84 8.25 19.67
C SER A 231 -2.34 8.19 19.37
N GLY A 232 -1.60 9.26 19.67
CA GLY A 232 -0.15 9.32 19.54
C GLY A 232 0.58 8.29 20.41
N GLU A 233 0.11 8.08 21.66
CA GLU A 233 0.67 7.05 22.54
C GLU A 233 0.41 5.63 22.00
N LYS A 234 -0.78 5.39 21.43
CA LYS A 234 -1.12 4.12 20.79
C LYS A 234 -0.22 3.87 19.57
N ALA A 235 -0.09 4.87 18.71
CA ALA A 235 0.78 4.79 17.52
C ALA A 235 2.25 4.55 17.90
N PHE A 236 2.74 5.20 18.97
CA PHE A 236 4.12 5.07 19.43
C PHE A 236 4.44 3.69 20.05
N LYS A 237 3.44 2.86 20.39
CA LYS A 237 3.68 1.53 20.93
C LYS A 237 4.58 0.69 20.03
N LYS A 238 4.38 0.75 18.72
CA LYS A 238 5.20 0.05 17.72
C LYS A 238 6.66 0.54 17.69
N CYS A 239 6.90 1.81 17.97
CA CYS A 239 8.24 2.41 17.96
C CYS A 239 9.00 2.20 19.28
N LYS A 240 8.30 1.83 20.35
CA LYS A 240 8.82 1.81 21.73
C LYS A 240 9.89 0.72 21.97
N SER A 241 9.88 -0.34 21.20
CA SER A 241 10.90 -1.40 21.24
C SER A 241 12.28 -0.83 20.91
N CYS A 242 12.36 -0.03 19.84
CA CYS A 242 13.61 0.51 19.31
C CYS A 242 13.89 1.96 19.73
N HIS A 243 12.87 2.76 19.98
CA HIS A 243 12.99 4.19 20.24
C HIS A 243 12.46 4.61 21.61
N GLN A 244 12.91 5.78 22.08
CA GLN A 244 12.33 6.45 23.24
C GLN A 244 12.05 7.90 22.92
N ILE A 245 11.00 8.45 23.56
CA ILE A 245 10.62 9.86 23.52
C ILE A 245 10.31 10.36 24.93
N GLY A 246 10.46 11.66 25.16
CA GLY A 246 10.15 12.31 26.41
C GLY A 246 11.39 12.63 27.25
N ALA A 247 11.16 13.16 28.47
CA ALA A 247 12.24 13.55 29.38
C ALA A 247 13.10 12.31 29.74
N GLY A 248 14.43 12.42 29.52
CA GLY A 248 15.37 11.33 29.83
C GLY A 248 15.43 10.19 28.79
N ALA A 249 14.81 10.36 27.61
CA ALA A 249 14.88 9.39 26.54
C ALA A 249 16.32 9.07 26.13
N LYS A 250 16.64 7.80 26.05
CA LYS A 250 17.97 7.27 25.66
C LYS A 250 17.89 6.57 24.32
N ASN A 251 19.04 6.44 23.66
CA ASN A 251 19.16 5.58 22.49
C ASN A 251 19.01 4.11 22.94
N LYS A 252 18.26 3.34 22.14
CA LYS A 252 18.13 1.89 22.25
C LYS A 252 18.75 1.23 21.02
N THR A 253 18.06 0.30 20.39
CA THR A 253 18.41 -0.25 19.07
C THR A 253 18.33 0.85 18.02
N GLY A 254 17.37 1.77 18.14
CA GLY A 254 17.25 3.02 17.38
C GLY A 254 17.59 4.25 18.22
N THR A 255 17.71 5.41 17.60
CA THR A 255 17.94 6.70 18.26
C THR A 255 16.72 7.18 19.03
N HIS A 256 16.90 7.97 20.09
CA HIS A 256 15.75 8.68 20.69
C HIS A 256 15.11 9.66 19.69
N LEU A 257 13.81 9.87 19.80
CA LEU A 257 13.05 10.69 18.85
C LEU A 257 12.84 12.14 19.29
N ASN A 258 13.39 12.53 20.44
CA ASN A 258 13.31 13.94 20.88
C ASN A 258 13.99 14.85 19.86
N GLY A 259 13.26 15.90 19.41
CA GLY A 259 13.77 16.86 18.43
C GLY A 259 14.07 16.26 17.06
N ILE A 260 13.33 15.22 16.63
CA ILE A 260 13.54 14.55 15.34
C ILE A 260 13.25 15.50 14.16
N PHE A 261 12.27 16.39 14.30
CA PHE A 261 11.92 17.34 13.24
C PHE A 261 13.07 18.35 13.02
N GLY A 262 13.59 18.40 11.80
CA GLY A 262 14.71 19.25 11.43
C GLY A 262 16.09 18.75 11.91
N ARG A 263 16.17 17.60 12.55
CA ARG A 263 17.44 17.01 12.97
C ARG A 263 18.19 16.42 11.77
N LYS A 264 19.49 16.67 11.70
CA LYS A 264 20.33 16.10 10.65
C LYS A 264 20.34 14.58 10.74
N ILE A 265 20.14 13.91 9.60
CA ILE A 265 20.26 12.45 9.49
C ILE A 265 21.67 12.02 9.95
N GLY A 266 21.74 10.97 10.76
CA GLY A 266 23.02 10.52 11.34
C GLY A 266 23.57 11.44 12.45
N GLY A 267 22.84 12.46 12.91
CA GLY A 267 23.33 13.52 13.79
C GLY A 267 23.30 13.25 15.29
N ILE A 268 22.90 12.07 15.76
CA ILE A 268 22.94 11.75 17.19
C ILE A 268 24.35 11.29 17.58
N GLU A 269 24.97 12.08 18.45
CA GLU A 269 26.28 11.78 18.97
C GLU A 269 26.28 10.49 19.83
N GLY A 270 27.28 9.62 19.61
CA GLY A 270 27.44 8.37 20.37
C GLY A 270 26.54 7.21 19.86
N PHE A 271 25.67 7.40 18.86
CA PHE A 271 24.89 6.32 18.26
C PHE A 271 25.66 5.67 17.10
N LYS A 272 25.64 4.34 17.05
CA LYS A 272 26.29 3.58 15.95
C LYS A 272 25.34 3.45 14.77
N TYR A 273 25.43 4.37 13.85
CA TYR A 273 24.72 4.29 12.58
C TYR A 273 25.31 3.21 11.67
N SER A 274 24.50 2.67 10.77
CA SER A 274 24.96 1.82 9.68
C SER A 274 25.93 2.58 8.76
N LYS A 275 26.66 1.86 7.92
CA LYS A 275 27.66 2.47 7.01
C LYS A 275 27.01 3.46 6.01
N VAL A 276 25.73 3.30 5.74
CA VAL A 276 24.97 4.17 4.81
C VAL A 276 24.73 5.55 5.41
N PHE A 277 24.66 5.67 6.75
CA PHE A 277 24.40 6.94 7.45
C PHE A 277 25.67 7.58 8.05
N LYS A 278 26.82 7.10 7.69
CA LYS A 278 28.14 7.69 8.04
C LYS A 278 28.72 8.43 6.85
#